data_fd1c121c7c1c6f771ec3e22db1df95cc
#
_entry.id   fd1c121c7c1c6f771ec3e22db1df95cc
#
_cell.length_a   1.000
_cell.length_b   1.000
_cell.length_c   1.000
_cell.angle_alpha   90.00
_cell.angle_beta   90.00
_cell.angle_gamma   90.00
#
_symmetry.space_group_name_H-M   'P 1'
#
loop_
_entity.id
_entity.type
_entity.pdbx_description
1 polymer ?
#
loop_
_entity_poly.entity_id
_entity_poly.type
_entity_poly.pdbx_seq_one_letter_code
_entity_poly.pdbx_strand_id
1 'polypeptide(L)'
;FTNKEEIMHRLLHILHVLKLMVLYPLVRNNARFVADMVRWAVWKSCPYKSAYMRFVFLMAEYKEFRNICYYRMGKTQYFVRWLCPPLDSLYIHCIDIGGGFLIQHGFATIINAERIGMNAKIFQQVTIGYNESKCPIIGDNVEVCCGAKVIGGVTIGNNVTIGAQALVVKDVEDNVVVGGVPAK
;
A
#
# COMPACT_ATOMS: atom_id res chain seq x y z
N PHE A 1 -22.47 -15.13 -24.59
CA PHE A 1 -21.10 -14.74 -24.96
C PHE A 1 -20.73 -15.43 -26.25
N THR A 2 -20.30 -14.68 -27.28
CA THR A 2 -19.86 -15.26 -28.53
C THR A 2 -18.48 -15.89 -28.38
N ASN A 3 -18.16 -16.91 -29.15
CA ASN A 3 -16.85 -17.61 -29.13
C ASN A 3 -15.67 -16.63 -29.31
N LYS A 4 -15.89 -15.49 -29.99
CA LYS A 4 -14.90 -14.41 -30.17
C LYS A 4 -14.61 -13.62 -28.85
N GLU A 5 -15.60 -13.37 -28.04
CA GLU A 5 -15.43 -12.66 -26.76
C GLU A 5 -14.65 -13.51 -25.76
N GLU A 6 -14.90 -14.80 -25.74
CA GLU A 6 -14.16 -15.74 -24.87
C GLU A 6 -12.69 -15.89 -25.30
N ILE A 7 -12.43 -15.96 -26.60
CA ILE A 7 -11.07 -16.00 -27.14
C ILE A 7 -10.33 -14.69 -26.81
N MET A 8 -10.98 -13.55 -27.01
CA MET A 8 -10.39 -12.24 -26.68
C MET A 8 -10.06 -12.12 -25.20
N HIS A 9 -10.96 -12.58 -24.32
CA HIS A 9 -10.73 -12.55 -22.87
C HIS A 9 -9.54 -13.44 -22.48
N ARG A 10 -9.42 -14.64 -23.06
CA ARG A 10 -8.28 -15.54 -22.84
C ARG A 10 -6.96 -14.94 -23.34
N LEU A 11 -6.95 -14.31 -24.52
CA LEU A 11 -5.77 -13.63 -25.05
C LEU A 11 -5.32 -12.46 -24.16
N LEU A 12 -6.26 -11.64 -23.70
CA LEU A 12 -5.96 -10.54 -22.78
C LEU A 12 -5.40 -11.06 -21.45
N HIS A 13 -5.93 -12.17 -20.94
CA HIS A 13 -5.42 -12.80 -19.72
C HIS A 13 -3.99 -13.33 -19.91
N ILE A 14 -3.70 -13.99 -21.02
CA ILE A 14 -2.34 -14.48 -21.36
C ILE A 14 -1.36 -13.30 -21.46
N LEU A 15 -1.73 -12.23 -22.17
CA LEU A 15 -0.91 -11.03 -22.28
C LEU A 15 -0.66 -10.39 -20.91
N HIS A 16 -1.64 -10.40 -20.03
CA HIS A 16 -1.49 -9.89 -18.67
C HIS A 16 -0.49 -10.73 -17.86
N VAL A 17 -0.60 -12.05 -17.92
CA VAL A 17 0.34 -12.97 -17.27
C VAL A 17 1.77 -12.77 -17.80
N LEU A 18 1.95 -12.64 -19.10
CA LEU A 18 3.27 -12.41 -19.71
C LEU A 18 3.92 -11.11 -19.22
N LYS A 19 3.15 -10.01 -19.10
CA LYS A 19 3.66 -8.75 -18.53
C LYS A 19 4.17 -8.94 -17.10
N LEU A 20 3.47 -9.73 -16.29
CA LEU A 20 3.83 -9.98 -14.90
C LEU A 20 5.07 -10.86 -14.74
N MET A 21 5.40 -11.69 -15.74
CA MET A 21 6.67 -12.44 -15.77
C MET A 21 7.89 -11.51 -15.82
N VAL A 22 7.76 -10.33 -16.41
CA VAL A 22 8.83 -9.32 -16.43
C VAL A 22 8.92 -8.58 -15.07
N LEU A 23 7.82 -8.33 -14.42
CA LEU A 23 7.78 -7.55 -13.18
C LEU A 23 8.22 -8.35 -11.94
N TYR A 24 7.83 -9.62 -11.85
CA TYR A 24 8.09 -10.44 -10.67
C TYR A 24 9.58 -10.59 -10.30
N PRO A 25 10.51 -10.84 -11.25
CA PRO A 25 11.95 -10.92 -10.96
C PRO A 25 12.51 -9.65 -10.31
N LEU A 26 11.95 -8.48 -10.61
CA LEU A 26 12.43 -7.18 -10.10
C LEU A 26 12.15 -6.99 -8.62
N VAL A 27 11.19 -7.71 -8.04
CA VAL A 27 10.76 -7.53 -6.64
C VAL A 27 10.85 -8.79 -5.78
N ARG A 28 10.90 -9.98 -6.37
CA ARG A 28 10.79 -11.26 -5.63
C ARG A 28 11.85 -11.45 -4.53
N ASN A 29 12.99 -10.82 -4.66
CA ASN A 29 14.09 -10.91 -3.68
C ASN A 29 14.07 -9.78 -2.65
N ASN A 30 13.12 -8.84 -2.74
CA ASN A 30 12.94 -7.79 -1.73
C ASN A 30 12.14 -8.34 -0.56
N ALA A 31 12.78 -8.53 0.60
CA ALA A 31 12.16 -9.12 1.78
C ALA A 31 10.90 -8.35 2.25
N ARG A 32 10.91 -7.01 2.16
CA ARG A 32 9.75 -6.17 2.53
C ARG A 32 8.59 -6.40 1.56
N PHE A 33 8.86 -6.51 0.26
CA PHE A 33 7.85 -6.84 -0.73
C PHE A 33 7.25 -8.24 -0.51
N VAL A 34 8.08 -9.22 -0.17
CA VAL A 34 7.59 -10.57 0.14
C VAL A 34 6.64 -10.54 1.34
N ALA A 35 6.98 -9.79 2.38
CA ALA A 35 6.11 -9.59 3.55
C ALA A 35 4.78 -8.90 3.17
N ASP A 36 4.84 -7.85 2.32
CA ASP A 36 3.63 -7.19 1.79
C ASP A 36 2.75 -8.20 1.06
N MET A 37 3.32 -8.95 0.12
CA MET A 37 2.60 -9.92 -0.71
C MET A 37 1.96 -11.03 0.15
N VAL A 38 2.66 -11.55 1.16
CA VAL A 38 2.13 -12.57 2.06
C VAL A 38 0.94 -12.03 2.84
N ARG A 39 1.06 -10.85 3.45
CA ARG A 39 -0.01 -10.22 4.22
C ARG A 39 -1.23 -9.88 3.35
N TRP A 40 -1.01 -9.35 2.15
CA TRP A 40 -2.07 -9.09 1.18
C TRP A 40 -2.78 -10.37 0.74
N ALA A 41 -2.04 -11.44 0.48
CA ALA A 41 -2.61 -12.71 0.07
C ALA A 41 -3.50 -13.33 1.15
N VAL A 42 -3.10 -13.24 2.42
CA VAL A 42 -3.92 -13.66 3.57
C VAL A 42 -5.17 -12.79 3.68
N TRP A 43 -5.00 -11.47 3.67
CA TRP A 43 -6.10 -10.51 3.82
C TRP A 43 -7.16 -10.62 2.70
N LYS A 44 -6.72 -10.89 1.46
CA LYS A 44 -7.60 -11.03 0.29
C LYS A 44 -8.03 -12.49 0.02
N SER A 45 -7.78 -13.41 0.96
CA SER A 45 -8.13 -14.82 0.82
C SER A 45 -7.66 -15.42 -0.52
N CYS A 46 -6.42 -15.09 -0.91
CA CYS A 46 -5.85 -15.53 -2.18
C CYS A 46 -5.79 -17.06 -2.25
N PRO A 47 -6.38 -17.69 -3.29
CA PRO A 47 -6.48 -19.15 -3.36
C PRO A 47 -5.16 -19.84 -3.72
N TYR A 48 -4.15 -19.08 -4.13
CA TYR A 48 -2.91 -19.64 -4.67
C TYR A 48 -1.84 -19.83 -3.61
N LYS A 49 -1.16 -21.01 -3.63
CA LYS A 49 -0.03 -21.32 -2.76
C LYS A 49 1.30 -20.81 -3.32
N SER A 50 1.47 -20.85 -4.64
CA SER A 50 2.69 -20.39 -5.32
C SER A 50 2.89 -18.88 -5.16
N ALA A 51 4.10 -18.45 -4.82
CA ALA A 51 4.44 -17.04 -4.68
C ALA A 51 4.20 -16.25 -5.98
N TYR A 52 4.56 -16.82 -7.13
CA TYR A 52 4.29 -16.20 -8.43
C TYR A 52 2.79 -16.05 -8.71
N MET A 53 1.99 -17.06 -8.43
CA MET A 53 0.53 -16.97 -8.65
C MET A 53 -0.15 -16.01 -7.67
N ARG A 54 0.34 -15.87 -6.43
CA ARG A 54 -0.09 -14.80 -5.51
C ARG A 54 0.21 -13.43 -6.09
N PHE A 55 1.43 -13.24 -6.60
CA PHE A 55 1.83 -12.00 -7.25
C PHE A 55 0.91 -11.68 -8.44
N VAL A 56 0.68 -12.65 -9.34
CA VAL A 56 -0.22 -12.48 -10.50
C VAL A 56 -1.62 -12.07 -10.05
N PHE A 57 -2.20 -12.78 -9.09
CA PHE A 57 -3.52 -12.48 -8.55
C PHE A 57 -3.60 -11.06 -7.97
N LEU A 58 -2.66 -10.69 -7.10
CA LEU A 58 -2.66 -9.38 -6.47
C LEU A 58 -2.43 -8.24 -7.46
N MET A 59 -1.53 -8.42 -8.41
CA MET A 59 -1.29 -7.43 -9.46
C MET A 59 -2.45 -7.30 -10.44
N ALA A 60 -3.20 -8.37 -10.70
CA ALA A 60 -4.38 -8.33 -11.57
C ALA A 60 -5.53 -7.57 -10.90
N GLU A 61 -5.85 -7.91 -9.67
CA GLU A 61 -7.08 -7.48 -9.00
C GLU A 61 -6.95 -6.14 -8.24
N TYR A 62 -5.75 -5.80 -7.71
CA TYR A 62 -5.61 -4.69 -6.77
C TYR A 62 -4.63 -3.62 -7.27
N LYS A 63 -5.17 -2.48 -7.71
CA LYS A 63 -4.35 -1.34 -8.16
C LYS A 63 -3.48 -0.78 -7.04
N GLU A 64 -3.96 -0.79 -5.80
CA GLU A 64 -3.22 -0.37 -4.61
C GLU A 64 -1.98 -1.26 -4.37
N PHE A 65 -2.09 -2.56 -4.61
CA PHE A 65 -0.95 -3.46 -4.53
C PHE A 65 0.09 -3.15 -5.61
N ARG A 66 -0.33 -2.70 -6.80
CA ARG A 66 0.58 -2.22 -7.85
C ARG A 66 1.39 -1.00 -7.38
N ASN A 67 0.77 -0.05 -6.66
CA ASN A 67 1.49 1.10 -6.08
C ASN A 67 2.57 0.63 -5.10
N ILE A 68 2.27 -0.33 -4.21
CA ILE A 68 3.25 -0.89 -3.28
C ILE A 68 4.37 -1.60 -4.04
N CYS A 69 4.03 -2.43 -5.02
CA CYS A 69 5.01 -3.12 -5.87
C CYS A 69 5.99 -2.13 -6.52
N TYR A 70 5.48 -1.07 -7.11
CA TYR A 70 6.29 -0.03 -7.75
C TYR A 70 7.10 0.79 -6.75
N TYR A 71 6.55 1.09 -5.58
CA TYR A 71 7.32 1.70 -4.50
C TYR A 71 8.53 0.82 -4.12
N ARG A 72 8.36 -0.50 -3.99
CA ARG A 72 9.44 -1.45 -3.68
C ARG A 72 10.47 -1.61 -4.80
N MET A 73 10.11 -1.35 -6.06
CA MET A 73 11.02 -1.33 -7.21
C MET A 73 11.92 -0.08 -7.23
N GLY A 74 11.56 0.99 -6.50
CA GLY A 74 12.29 2.24 -6.54
C GLY A 74 12.34 2.85 -7.94
N LYS A 75 13.50 3.30 -8.40
CA LYS A 75 13.64 3.97 -9.71
C LYS A 75 13.31 3.09 -10.91
N THR A 76 13.42 1.77 -10.79
CA THR A 76 13.12 0.83 -11.87
C THR A 76 11.64 0.90 -12.31
N GLN A 77 10.75 1.36 -11.42
CA GLN A 77 9.33 1.52 -11.74
C GLN A 77 9.07 2.40 -12.96
N TYR A 78 9.87 3.43 -13.19
CA TYR A 78 9.65 4.38 -14.29
C TYR A 78 9.72 3.73 -15.67
N PHE A 79 10.43 2.62 -15.80
CA PHE A 79 10.55 1.86 -17.05
C PHE A 79 9.45 0.82 -17.25
N VAL A 80 8.76 0.40 -16.19
CA VAL A 80 7.86 -0.77 -16.24
C VAL A 80 6.42 -0.49 -15.78
N ARG A 81 6.14 0.64 -15.10
CA ARG A 81 4.82 0.92 -14.52
C ARG A 81 3.69 1.03 -15.55
N TRP A 82 4.00 1.29 -16.80
CA TRP A 82 3.04 1.33 -17.90
C TRP A 82 2.48 -0.06 -18.24
N LEU A 83 3.19 -1.14 -17.90
CA LEU A 83 2.74 -2.53 -18.14
C LEU A 83 1.48 -2.86 -17.33
N CYS A 84 1.42 -2.40 -16.08
CA CYS A 84 0.29 -2.58 -15.18
C CYS A 84 0.03 -1.28 -14.43
N PRO A 85 -0.78 -0.35 -14.96
CA PRO A 85 -1.00 0.95 -14.35
C PRO A 85 -1.47 0.85 -12.89
N PRO A 86 -0.84 1.58 -11.96
CA PRO A 86 -1.25 1.65 -10.56
C PRO A 86 -2.51 2.50 -10.37
N LEU A 87 -2.91 2.72 -9.13
CA LEU A 87 -3.95 3.68 -8.78
C LEU A 87 -3.36 5.10 -8.79
N ASP A 88 -3.85 5.96 -9.68
CA ASP A 88 -3.29 7.31 -9.90
C ASP A 88 -3.57 8.27 -8.76
N SER A 89 -4.64 8.07 -8.00
CA SER A 89 -5.03 8.90 -6.86
C SER A 89 -4.38 8.47 -5.52
N LEU A 90 -3.38 7.59 -5.56
CA LEU A 90 -2.61 7.12 -4.41
C LEU A 90 -1.14 7.54 -4.55
N TYR A 91 -0.69 8.41 -3.65
CA TYR A 91 0.66 8.96 -3.64
C TYR A 91 1.45 8.41 -2.46
N ILE A 92 2.59 7.76 -2.73
CA ILE A 92 3.49 7.21 -1.71
C ILE A 92 4.85 7.87 -1.88
N HIS A 93 5.17 8.82 -0.99
CA HIS A 93 6.41 9.60 -0.97
C HIS A 93 7.26 9.33 0.29
N CYS A 94 6.95 8.30 1.06
CA CYS A 94 7.68 7.94 2.26
C CYS A 94 9.08 7.42 1.91
N ILE A 95 10.07 7.78 2.74
CA ILE A 95 11.47 7.38 2.54
C ILE A 95 11.65 5.91 2.91
N ASP A 96 11.06 5.47 4.01
CA ASP A 96 11.21 4.12 4.55
C ASP A 96 9.86 3.55 5.04
N ILE A 97 9.43 2.45 4.44
CA ILE A 97 8.23 1.70 4.84
C ILE A 97 8.62 0.27 5.15
N GLY A 98 8.29 -0.19 6.35
CA GLY A 98 8.44 -1.56 6.81
C GLY A 98 7.69 -2.57 5.94
N GLY A 99 7.95 -3.85 6.13
CA GLY A 99 7.26 -4.92 5.41
C GLY A 99 5.85 -5.16 5.95
N GLY A 100 5.01 -5.80 5.16
CA GLY A 100 3.62 -6.08 5.53
C GLY A 100 2.69 -4.88 5.37
N PHE A 101 3.00 -3.94 4.51
CA PHE A 101 2.22 -2.73 4.28
C PHE A 101 0.92 -3.03 3.53
N LEU A 102 -0.22 -2.56 4.06
CA LEU A 102 -1.54 -2.70 3.46
C LEU A 102 -2.17 -1.34 3.15
N ILE A 103 -2.80 -1.24 2.00
CA ILE A 103 -3.63 -0.08 1.62
C ILE A 103 -5.01 -0.59 1.24
N GLN A 104 -6.04 -0.10 1.93
CA GLN A 104 -7.43 -0.44 1.63
C GLN A 104 -8.10 0.70 0.88
N HIS A 105 -8.55 0.41 -0.35
CA HIS A 105 -9.25 1.35 -1.24
C HIS A 105 -8.45 2.58 -1.70
N GLY A 106 -7.32 2.85 -1.25
CA GLY A 106 -6.28 3.83 -1.55
C GLY A 106 -6.57 5.13 -2.32
N PHE A 107 -7.81 5.38 -2.74
CA PHE A 107 -8.15 6.58 -3.52
C PHE A 107 -8.03 7.86 -2.67
N ALA A 108 -7.63 8.95 -3.31
CA ALA A 108 -7.44 10.26 -2.67
C ALA A 108 -6.54 10.18 -1.41
N THR A 109 -5.50 9.32 -1.46
CA THR A 109 -4.62 9.06 -0.32
C THR A 109 -3.22 9.57 -0.60
N ILE A 110 -2.66 10.32 0.36
CA ILE A 110 -1.30 10.87 0.32
C ILE A 110 -0.55 10.34 1.53
N ILE A 111 0.59 9.69 1.27
CA ILE A 111 1.45 9.12 2.29
C ILE A 111 2.83 9.74 2.14
N ASN A 112 3.11 10.77 2.94
CA ASN A 112 4.39 11.44 3.00
C ASN A 112 4.87 11.45 4.46
N ALA A 113 5.57 10.38 4.85
CA ALA A 113 6.14 10.18 6.17
C ALA A 113 7.66 10.04 6.06
N GLU A 114 8.37 10.36 7.12
CA GLU A 114 9.80 10.05 7.24
C GLU A 114 10.00 8.53 7.30
N ARG A 115 9.22 7.88 8.15
CA ARG A 115 9.23 6.42 8.32
C ARG A 115 7.83 5.89 8.65
N ILE A 116 7.55 4.69 8.15
CA ILE A 116 6.42 3.85 8.57
C ILE A 116 6.95 2.49 8.95
N GLY A 117 6.59 2.01 10.13
CA GLY A 117 6.99 0.71 10.65
C GLY A 117 6.38 -0.48 9.91
N MET A 118 6.57 -1.67 10.47
CA MET A 118 6.03 -2.92 9.92
C MET A 118 4.52 -3.02 10.11
N ASN A 119 3.87 -3.75 9.20
CA ASN A 119 2.45 -4.11 9.29
C ASN A 119 1.50 -2.90 9.39
N ALA A 120 1.88 -1.73 8.92
CA ALA A 120 0.95 -0.61 8.85
C ALA A 120 -0.20 -0.90 7.88
N LYS A 121 -1.39 -0.36 8.18
CA LYS A 121 -2.58 -0.44 7.34
C LYS A 121 -3.19 0.94 7.20
N ILE A 122 -3.37 1.38 5.96
CA ILE A 122 -3.89 2.71 5.63
C ILE A 122 -5.13 2.56 4.76
N PHE A 123 -6.18 3.31 5.12
CA PHE A 123 -7.43 3.35 4.36
C PHE A 123 -7.44 4.51 3.35
N GLN A 124 -8.54 4.61 2.62
CA GLN A 124 -8.78 5.68 1.66
C GLN A 124 -8.90 7.06 2.30
N GLN A 125 -8.63 8.10 1.50
CA GLN A 125 -8.75 9.52 1.88
C GLN A 125 -7.86 9.95 3.06
N VAL A 126 -6.89 9.12 3.41
CA VAL A 126 -5.91 9.44 4.45
C VAL A 126 -4.89 10.44 3.91
N THR A 127 -4.52 11.40 4.74
CA THR A 127 -3.38 12.27 4.48
C THR A 127 -2.37 12.13 5.61
N ILE A 128 -1.21 11.61 5.30
CA ILE A 128 -0.03 11.64 6.15
C ILE A 128 0.91 12.63 5.49
N GLY A 129 1.24 13.72 6.17
CA GLY A 129 1.98 14.80 5.54
C GLY A 129 2.76 15.67 6.50
N TYR A 130 3.67 16.43 5.92
CA TYR A 130 4.52 17.37 6.66
C TYR A 130 3.77 18.66 7.00
N ASN A 131 4.26 19.32 8.05
CA ASN A 131 4.01 20.71 8.33
C ASN A 131 5.37 21.41 8.40
N GLU A 132 5.52 22.53 7.70
CA GLU A 132 6.80 23.22 7.49
C GLU A 132 7.84 22.27 6.87
N SER A 133 8.74 21.66 7.66
CA SER A 133 9.81 20.80 7.16
C SER A 133 9.84 19.42 7.79
N LYS A 134 8.90 19.07 8.68
CA LYS A 134 8.92 17.79 9.42
C LYS A 134 7.79 16.86 8.98
N CYS A 135 8.16 15.63 8.67
CA CYS A 135 7.22 14.55 8.34
C CYS A 135 6.92 13.70 9.58
N PRO A 136 5.75 13.04 9.62
CA PRO A 136 5.43 12.09 10.66
C PRO A 136 6.35 10.87 10.66
N ILE A 137 6.57 10.31 11.87
CA ILE A 137 7.16 8.99 12.07
C ILE A 137 6.07 8.07 12.61
N ILE A 138 5.88 6.92 11.99
CA ILE A 138 4.80 5.98 12.32
C ILE A 138 5.43 4.66 12.74
N GLY A 139 5.02 4.13 13.89
CA GLY A 139 5.48 2.86 14.45
C GLY A 139 4.95 1.62 13.75
N ASP A 140 5.13 0.47 14.39
CA ASP A 140 4.70 -0.84 13.88
C ASP A 140 3.21 -1.08 14.20
N ASN A 141 2.55 -1.88 13.34
CA ASN A 141 1.15 -2.31 13.52
C ASN A 141 0.16 -1.14 13.65
N VAL A 142 0.44 0.00 13.04
CA VAL A 142 -0.44 1.17 13.07
C VAL A 142 -1.53 1.03 12.02
N GLU A 143 -2.78 1.29 12.43
CA GLU A 143 -3.93 1.37 11.54
C GLU A 143 -4.42 2.81 11.45
N VAL A 144 -4.45 3.37 10.22
CA VAL A 144 -4.94 4.72 9.95
C VAL A 144 -6.24 4.60 9.18
N CYS A 145 -7.37 4.84 9.87
CA CYS A 145 -8.71 4.68 9.30
C CYS A 145 -9.06 5.78 8.29
N CYS A 146 -10.13 5.55 7.55
CA CYS A 146 -10.54 6.38 6.41
C CYS A 146 -10.68 7.87 6.77
N GLY A 147 -10.15 8.72 5.89
CA GLY A 147 -10.25 10.17 6.02
C GLY A 147 -9.40 10.80 7.13
N ALA A 148 -8.66 10.02 7.92
CA ALA A 148 -7.80 10.56 8.96
C ALA A 148 -6.64 11.40 8.40
N LYS A 149 -6.19 12.37 9.18
CA LYS A 149 -5.07 13.25 8.86
C LYS A 149 -4.01 13.15 9.96
N VAL A 150 -2.76 12.88 9.58
CA VAL A 150 -1.59 12.86 10.46
C VAL A 150 -0.62 13.90 9.93
N ILE A 151 -0.48 15.02 10.59
CA ILE A 151 0.17 16.21 10.02
C ILE A 151 1.28 16.71 10.93
N GLY A 152 2.45 16.97 10.34
CA GLY A 152 3.62 17.54 10.98
C GLY A 152 4.59 16.50 11.53
N GLY A 153 5.63 16.97 12.23
CA GLY A 153 6.67 16.13 12.80
C GLY A 153 6.21 15.40 14.08
N VAL A 154 5.10 14.66 13.98
CA VAL A 154 4.54 13.88 15.08
C VAL A 154 5.05 12.45 15.05
N THR A 155 5.20 11.86 16.23
CA THR A 155 5.54 10.44 16.40
C THR A 155 4.30 9.67 16.82
N ILE A 156 3.95 8.65 16.03
CA ILE A 156 2.88 7.69 16.34
C ILE A 156 3.54 6.41 16.82
N GLY A 157 3.20 6.00 18.02
CA GLY A 157 3.71 4.77 18.64
C GLY A 157 3.29 3.48 17.92
N ASN A 158 3.63 2.35 18.51
CA ASN A 158 3.29 1.03 17.99
C ASN A 158 1.88 0.60 18.40
N ASN A 159 1.25 -0.25 17.60
CA ASN A 159 -0.09 -0.81 17.88
C ASN A 159 -1.16 0.29 18.07
N VAL A 160 -1.05 1.40 17.35
CA VAL A 160 -1.99 2.53 17.42
C VAL A 160 -3.06 2.38 16.35
N THR A 161 -4.31 2.66 16.73
CA THR A 161 -5.41 2.85 15.78
C THR A 161 -5.83 4.33 15.77
N ILE A 162 -5.70 4.96 14.60
CA ILE A 162 -6.19 6.32 14.35
C ILE A 162 -7.56 6.22 13.73
N GLY A 163 -8.58 6.67 14.48
CA GLY A 163 -9.99 6.57 14.09
C GLY A 163 -10.32 7.34 12.82
N ALA A 164 -11.44 6.97 12.18
CA ALA A 164 -11.90 7.63 10.98
C ALA A 164 -12.10 9.13 11.17
N GLN A 165 -11.69 9.94 10.18
CA GLN A 165 -11.79 11.40 10.17
C GLN A 165 -11.00 12.10 11.32
N ALA A 166 -10.14 11.40 12.05
CA ALA A 166 -9.32 11.99 13.11
C ALA A 166 -8.27 12.95 12.55
N LEU A 167 -7.95 14.00 13.32
CA LEU A 167 -6.85 14.91 13.05
C LEU A 167 -5.77 14.77 14.12
N VAL A 168 -4.66 14.12 13.78
CA VAL A 168 -3.51 13.94 14.67
C VAL A 168 -2.47 15.02 14.37
N VAL A 169 -2.19 15.85 15.37
CA VAL A 169 -1.20 16.96 15.32
C VAL A 169 -0.29 16.97 16.56
N LYS A 170 -0.32 15.89 17.33
CA LYS A 170 0.54 15.67 18.51
C LYS A 170 0.99 14.21 18.52
N ASP A 171 2.06 13.94 19.26
CA ASP A 171 2.55 12.59 19.47
C ASP A 171 1.48 11.69 20.10
N VAL A 172 1.49 10.42 19.74
CA VAL A 172 0.58 9.39 20.20
C VAL A 172 1.39 8.24 20.77
N GLU A 173 1.08 7.85 22.00
CA GLU A 173 1.75 6.76 22.70
C GLU A 173 1.40 5.39 22.10
N ASP A 174 2.15 4.34 22.50
CA ASP A 174 1.91 2.96 22.09
C ASP A 174 0.57 2.42 22.61
N ASN A 175 -0.02 1.48 21.86
CA ASN A 175 -1.16 0.64 22.28
C ASN A 175 -2.45 1.41 22.59
N VAL A 176 -2.69 2.52 21.90
CA VAL A 176 -3.89 3.35 22.12
C VAL A 176 -4.74 3.46 20.84
N VAL A 177 -5.98 3.83 21.05
CA VAL A 177 -6.91 4.24 19.99
C VAL A 177 -7.20 5.73 20.17
N VAL A 178 -6.96 6.52 19.13
CA VAL A 178 -7.20 7.97 19.16
C VAL A 178 -8.21 8.37 18.11
N GLY A 179 -9.02 9.37 18.39
CA GLY A 179 -10.05 9.86 17.47
C GLY A 179 -10.44 11.31 17.72
N GLY A 180 -11.19 11.90 16.79
CA GLY A 180 -11.69 13.27 16.90
C GLY A 180 -10.79 14.33 16.26
N VAL A 181 -11.19 15.60 16.36
CA VAL A 181 -10.55 16.78 15.78
C VAL A 181 -10.41 17.86 16.86
N PRO A 182 -9.22 18.08 17.45
CA PRO A 182 -8.02 17.24 17.34
C PRO A 182 -8.19 15.86 18.00
N ALA A 183 -7.39 14.89 17.57
CA ALA A 183 -7.43 13.54 18.14
C ALA A 183 -6.95 13.51 19.59
N LYS A 184 -7.64 12.70 20.38
CA LYS A 184 -7.37 12.45 21.80
C LYS A 184 -7.46 10.96 22.07
#